data_72e112ca7eb12084090fc4afc352e19c
#
_entry.id   72e112ca7eb12084090fc4afc352e19c
#
_cell.length_a   1.000
_cell.length_b   1.000
_cell.length_c   1.000
_cell.angle_alpha   90.00
_cell.angle_beta   90.00
_cell.angle_gamma   90.00
#
_symmetry.space_group_name_H-M   'P 1'
#
loop_
_entity.id
_entity.type
_entity.pdbx_description
1 polymer ?
#
loop_
_entity_poly.entity_id
_entity_poly.type
_entity_poly.pdbx_seq_one_letter_code
_entity_poly.pdbx_strand_id
1 'polypeptide(L)'
;AVLGLEVARRADAALAAFAATRKPGDVLDAGLWRASRHPNHLGEQLFWVGFAGLALAHRGAWDPCCLGFLLNHVPDTLATLPLIDARMASDTKRVRNFLKYEAAVPLIYPTPASIARAFRGAKAD
;
A
#
# COMPACT_ATOMS: atom_id res chain seq x y z
N ALA A 1 -3.93 13.95 -6.57
CA ALA A 1 -4.34 12.88 -7.52
C ALA A 1 -3.14 12.27 -8.26
N VAL A 2 -2.37 13.05 -9.04
CA VAL A 2 -1.24 12.54 -9.86
C VAL A 2 -0.17 11.79 -9.03
N LEU A 3 0.23 12.34 -7.88
CA LEU A 3 1.18 11.67 -6.98
C LEU A 3 0.68 10.29 -6.55
N GLY A 4 -0.62 10.17 -6.23
CA GLY A 4 -1.21 8.89 -5.84
C GLY A 4 -1.12 7.84 -6.94
N LEU A 5 -1.45 8.20 -8.18
CA LEU A 5 -1.31 7.31 -9.33
C LEU A 5 0.14 6.86 -9.56
N GLU A 6 1.11 7.75 -9.40
CA GLU A 6 2.52 7.39 -9.57
C GLU A 6 3.00 6.44 -8.46
N VAL A 7 2.56 6.64 -7.22
CA VAL A 7 2.85 5.71 -6.12
C VAL A 7 2.26 4.32 -6.41
N ALA A 8 0.97 4.25 -6.81
CA ALA A 8 0.31 2.99 -7.15
C ALA A 8 1.04 2.28 -8.29
N ARG A 9 1.31 2.98 -9.39
CA ARG A 9 2.00 2.44 -10.57
C ARG A 9 3.38 1.86 -10.24
N ARG A 10 4.19 2.58 -9.43
CA ARG A 10 5.52 2.09 -9.01
C ARG A 10 5.41 0.88 -8.10
N ALA A 11 4.45 0.88 -7.19
CA ALA A 11 4.22 -0.24 -6.29
C ALA A 11 3.81 -1.50 -7.06
N ASP A 12 2.89 -1.37 -8.02
CA ASP A 12 2.44 -2.48 -8.87
C ASP A 12 3.54 -3.00 -9.79
N ALA A 13 4.35 -2.11 -10.38
CA ALA A 13 5.48 -2.50 -11.20
C ALA A 13 6.52 -3.31 -10.39
N ALA A 14 6.81 -2.88 -9.14
CA ALA A 14 7.70 -3.62 -8.25
C ALA A 14 7.11 -4.98 -7.86
N LEU A 15 5.81 -5.06 -7.61
CA LEU A 15 5.11 -6.30 -7.29
C LEU A 15 5.14 -7.27 -8.48
N ALA A 16 4.90 -6.79 -9.69
CA ALA A 16 4.94 -7.60 -10.91
C ALA A 16 6.35 -8.16 -11.16
N ALA A 17 7.38 -7.33 -11.04
CA ALA A 17 8.77 -7.76 -11.17
C ALA A 17 9.14 -8.82 -10.11
N PHE A 18 8.75 -8.61 -8.86
CA PHE A 18 8.94 -9.59 -7.79
C PHE A 18 8.21 -10.89 -8.07
N ALA A 19 6.94 -10.83 -8.49
CA ALA A 19 6.14 -12.02 -8.78
C ALA A 19 6.74 -12.90 -9.88
N ALA A 20 7.42 -12.30 -10.86
CA ALA A 20 8.09 -13.01 -11.95
C ALA A 20 9.32 -13.82 -11.49
N THR A 21 9.98 -13.43 -10.40
CA THR A 21 11.26 -14.01 -9.97
C THR A 21 11.21 -14.65 -8.57
N ARG A 22 10.12 -14.47 -7.82
CA ARG A 22 10.00 -14.95 -6.44
C ARG A 22 10.10 -16.46 -6.31
N LYS A 23 10.72 -16.90 -5.23
CA LYS A 23 10.75 -18.30 -4.78
C LYS A 23 9.66 -18.55 -3.72
N PRO A 24 9.28 -19.82 -3.48
CA PRO A 24 8.39 -20.15 -2.37
C PRO A 24 8.95 -19.64 -1.04
N GLY A 25 8.13 -18.88 -0.31
CA GLY A 25 8.52 -18.28 0.97
C GLY A 25 9.01 -16.83 0.89
N ASP A 26 9.28 -16.30 -0.29
CA ASP A 26 9.70 -14.91 -0.45
C ASP A 26 8.57 -13.92 -0.14
N VAL A 27 8.94 -12.79 0.43
CA VAL A 27 8.07 -11.63 0.69
C VAL A 27 8.73 -10.40 0.07
N LEU A 28 7.95 -9.58 -0.62
CA LEU A 28 8.45 -8.33 -1.19
C LEU A 28 8.68 -7.30 -0.08
N ASP A 29 9.94 -7.09 0.27
CA ASP A 29 10.41 -6.17 1.30
C ASP A 29 11.47 -5.22 0.71
N ALA A 30 11.09 -4.42 -0.29
CA ALA A 30 11.95 -3.50 -1.00
C ALA A 30 11.22 -2.21 -1.39
N GLY A 31 11.94 -1.09 -1.47
CA GLY A 31 11.41 0.20 -1.91
C GLY A 31 10.17 0.63 -1.12
N LEU A 32 9.08 0.94 -1.83
CA LEU A 32 7.80 1.36 -1.23
C LEU A 32 7.20 0.31 -0.29
N TRP A 33 7.44 -0.98 -0.55
CA TRP A 33 6.96 -2.11 0.26
C TRP A 33 7.65 -2.21 1.62
N ARG A 34 8.72 -1.48 1.86
CA ARG A 34 9.31 -1.28 3.21
C ARG A 34 8.58 -0.22 4.03
N ALA A 35 7.88 0.69 3.37
CA ALA A 35 7.17 1.78 4.04
C ALA A 35 5.72 1.41 4.37
N SER A 36 5.08 0.60 3.50
CA SER A 36 3.70 0.15 3.61
C SER A 36 3.59 -1.28 3.09
N ARG A 37 2.71 -2.10 3.67
CA ARG A 37 2.41 -3.46 3.16
C ARG A 37 1.58 -3.44 1.88
N HIS A 38 0.85 -2.36 1.65
CA HIS A 38 0.00 -2.16 0.48
C HIS A 38 0.18 -0.77 -0.13
N PRO A 39 1.39 -0.45 -0.65
CA PRO A 39 1.70 0.87 -1.16
C PRO A 39 0.93 1.22 -2.44
N ASN A 40 0.48 0.22 -3.21
CA ASN A 40 -0.41 0.42 -4.36
C ASN A 40 -1.78 0.94 -3.91
N HIS A 41 -2.42 0.33 -2.91
CA HIS A 41 -3.67 0.81 -2.32
C HIS A 41 -3.49 2.18 -1.64
N LEU A 42 -2.35 2.43 -0.99
CA LEU A 42 -2.03 3.77 -0.48
C LEU A 42 -2.02 4.81 -1.62
N GLY A 43 -1.43 4.46 -2.76
CA GLY A 43 -1.43 5.31 -3.95
C GLY A 43 -2.84 5.63 -4.46
N GLU A 44 -3.71 4.63 -4.52
CA GLU A 44 -5.12 4.82 -4.89
C GLU A 44 -5.86 5.72 -3.89
N GLN A 45 -5.64 5.54 -2.60
CA GLN A 45 -6.24 6.39 -1.58
C GLN A 45 -5.75 7.85 -1.68
N LEU A 46 -4.47 8.07 -1.93
CA LEU A 46 -3.92 9.40 -2.20
C LEU A 46 -4.51 10.04 -3.46
N PHE A 47 -4.81 9.24 -4.48
CA PHE A 47 -5.54 9.70 -5.67
C PHE A 47 -6.94 10.21 -5.29
N TRP A 48 -7.72 9.41 -4.57
CA TRP A 48 -9.08 9.76 -4.16
C TRP A 48 -9.13 10.94 -3.21
N VAL A 49 -8.19 11.04 -2.26
CA VAL A 49 -8.05 12.22 -1.38
C VAL A 49 -7.80 13.48 -2.21
N GLY A 50 -6.88 13.41 -3.17
CA GLY A 50 -6.60 14.55 -4.04
C GLY A 50 -7.80 14.92 -4.94
N PHE A 51 -8.56 13.94 -5.39
CA PHE A 51 -9.75 14.16 -6.19
C PHE A 51 -10.90 14.76 -5.35
N ALA A 52 -11.14 14.24 -4.15
CA ALA A 52 -12.10 14.80 -3.20
C ALA A 52 -11.74 16.25 -2.80
N GLY A 53 -10.44 16.52 -2.61
CA GLY A 53 -9.96 17.88 -2.34
C GLY A 53 -10.26 18.89 -3.47
N LEU A 54 -10.13 18.45 -4.73
CA LEU A 54 -10.51 19.26 -5.88
C LEU A 54 -12.03 19.51 -5.94
N ALA A 55 -12.83 18.48 -5.68
CA ALA A 55 -14.28 18.59 -5.65
C ALA A 55 -14.73 19.54 -4.54
N LEU A 56 -14.15 19.41 -3.35
CA LEU A 56 -14.44 20.27 -2.20
C LEU A 56 -14.11 21.74 -2.50
N ALA A 57 -12.99 22.02 -3.16
CA ALA A 57 -12.58 23.38 -3.51
C ALA A 57 -13.50 24.04 -4.55
N HIS A 58 -14.13 23.24 -5.45
CA HIS A 58 -14.96 23.76 -6.54
C HIS A 58 -16.45 23.78 -6.24
N ARG A 59 -16.95 22.75 -5.54
CA ARG A 59 -18.39 22.49 -5.37
C ARG A 59 -18.86 22.39 -3.92
N GLY A 60 -17.92 22.39 -2.97
CA GLY A 60 -18.22 22.23 -1.56
C GLY A 60 -18.32 20.78 -1.08
N ALA A 61 -18.55 20.59 0.21
CA ALA A 61 -18.44 19.29 0.90
C ALA A 61 -19.47 18.24 0.47
N TRP A 62 -20.56 18.63 -0.18
CA TRP A 62 -21.66 17.73 -0.59
C TRP A 62 -21.54 17.23 -2.01
N ASP A 63 -20.40 17.36 -2.65
CA ASP A 63 -20.19 16.78 -3.98
C ASP A 63 -20.06 15.24 -3.88
N PRO A 64 -20.80 14.47 -4.71
CA PRO A 64 -20.73 13.01 -4.73
C PRO A 64 -19.31 12.45 -4.93
N CYS A 65 -18.42 13.21 -5.56
CA CYS A 65 -17.02 12.82 -5.73
C CYS A 65 -16.28 12.63 -4.39
N CYS A 66 -16.71 13.30 -3.31
CA CYS A 66 -16.16 13.12 -1.97
C CYS A 66 -16.48 11.73 -1.41
N LEU A 67 -17.56 11.07 -1.86
CA LEU A 67 -17.90 9.70 -1.48
C LEU A 67 -16.92 8.68 -2.05
N GLY A 68 -16.28 8.97 -3.18
CA GLY A 68 -15.34 8.05 -3.83
C GLY A 68 -14.20 7.64 -2.91
N PHE A 69 -13.67 8.58 -2.13
CA PHE A 69 -12.64 8.27 -1.12
C PHE A 69 -13.18 7.30 -0.06
N LEU A 70 -14.36 7.57 0.51
CA LEU A 70 -14.93 6.72 1.56
C LEU A 70 -15.27 5.32 1.03
N LEU A 71 -15.86 5.23 -0.16
CA LEU A 71 -16.23 3.96 -0.79
C LEU A 71 -15.01 3.10 -1.16
N ASN A 72 -13.88 3.72 -1.45
CA ASN A 72 -12.62 3.01 -1.66
C ASN A 72 -11.94 2.67 -0.33
N HIS A 73 -11.77 3.68 0.54
CA HIS A 73 -10.97 3.57 1.75
C HIS A 73 -11.55 2.59 2.78
N VAL A 74 -12.86 2.64 3.03
CA VAL A 74 -13.50 1.85 4.10
C VAL A 74 -13.44 0.34 3.80
N PRO A 75 -13.90 -0.15 2.62
CA PRO A 75 -13.79 -1.57 2.30
C PRO A 75 -12.34 -2.06 2.23
N ASP A 76 -11.42 -1.28 1.67
CA ASP A 76 -10.02 -1.65 1.60
C ASP A 76 -9.43 -1.86 2.99
N THR A 77 -9.55 -0.87 3.87
CA THR A 77 -8.90 -0.90 5.17
C THR A 77 -9.52 -1.94 6.11
N LEU A 78 -10.85 -2.12 6.07
CA LEU A 78 -11.57 -2.99 7.00
C LEU A 78 -11.71 -4.44 6.51
N ALA A 79 -11.65 -4.69 5.22
CA ALA A 79 -11.89 -6.01 4.66
C ALA A 79 -10.80 -6.47 3.68
N THR A 80 -10.57 -5.74 2.57
CA THR A 80 -9.73 -6.19 1.48
C THR A 80 -8.29 -6.46 1.92
N LEU A 81 -7.64 -5.48 2.54
CA LEU A 81 -6.25 -5.59 2.96
C LEU A 81 -6.03 -6.61 4.08
N PRO A 82 -6.86 -6.67 5.13
CA PRO A 82 -6.76 -7.76 6.13
C PRO A 82 -6.95 -9.16 5.54
N LEU A 83 -7.84 -9.33 4.55
CA LEU A 83 -8.04 -10.60 3.87
C LEU A 83 -6.83 -11.01 3.02
N ILE A 84 -6.19 -10.06 2.34
CA ILE A 84 -4.95 -10.31 1.59
C ILE A 84 -3.85 -10.77 2.54
N ASP A 85 -3.65 -10.06 3.64
CA ASP A 85 -2.66 -10.41 4.66
C ASP A 85 -2.93 -11.79 5.29
N ALA A 86 -4.18 -12.09 5.61
CA ALA A 86 -4.58 -13.40 6.13
C ALA A 86 -4.27 -14.54 5.14
N ARG A 87 -4.47 -14.32 3.83
CA ARG A 87 -4.07 -15.29 2.78
C ARG A 87 -2.55 -15.46 2.72
N MET A 88 -1.79 -14.40 2.86
CA MET A 88 -0.32 -14.49 2.90
C MET A 88 0.17 -15.22 4.15
N ALA A 89 -0.47 -15.00 5.30
CA ALA A 89 -0.17 -15.68 6.56
C ALA A 89 -0.60 -17.16 6.57
N SER A 90 -1.55 -17.58 5.74
CA SER A 90 -1.98 -18.97 5.62
C SER A 90 -1.05 -19.86 4.79
N ASP A 91 -0.15 -19.26 4.00
CA ASP A 91 0.86 -20.00 3.22
C ASP A 91 1.99 -20.51 4.13
N THR A 92 2.02 -21.82 4.36
CA THR A 92 2.98 -22.48 5.27
C THR A 92 4.45 -22.20 4.94
N LYS A 93 4.78 -21.97 3.66
CA LYS A 93 6.14 -21.66 3.20
C LYS A 93 6.52 -20.21 3.44
N ARG A 94 5.52 -19.30 3.49
CA ARG A 94 5.72 -17.86 3.57
C ARG A 94 5.48 -17.28 4.96
N VAL A 95 4.65 -17.92 5.77
CA VAL A 95 4.13 -17.39 7.05
C VAL A 95 5.22 -16.80 7.94
N ARG A 96 6.34 -17.50 8.12
CA ARG A 96 7.44 -17.02 8.98
C ARG A 96 8.01 -15.68 8.51
N ASN A 97 8.27 -15.55 7.21
CA ASN A 97 8.84 -14.33 6.63
C ASN A 97 7.79 -13.22 6.59
N PHE A 98 6.53 -13.57 6.31
CA PHE A 98 5.43 -12.63 6.31
C PHE A 98 5.17 -12.03 7.70
N LEU A 99 5.15 -12.83 8.78
CA LEU A 99 4.96 -12.33 10.14
C LEU A 99 6.09 -11.38 10.58
N LYS A 100 7.33 -11.64 10.18
CA LYS A 100 8.44 -10.71 10.42
C LYS A 100 8.26 -9.39 9.67
N TYR A 101 7.82 -9.45 8.42
CA TYR A 101 7.52 -8.30 7.60
C TYR A 101 6.34 -7.51 8.16
N GLU A 102 5.26 -8.19 8.54
CA GLU A 102 4.07 -7.60 9.16
C GLU A 102 4.39 -6.84 10.45
N ALA A 103 5.24 -7.40 11.30
CA ALA A 103 5.67 -6.74 12.54
C ALA A 103 6.48 -5.47 12.30
N ALA A 104 7.16 -5.35 11.15
CA ALA A 104 8.05 -4.24 10.83
C ALA A 104 7.42 -3.16 9.93
N VAL A 105 6.34 -3.51 9.20
CA VAL A 105 5.75 -2.64 8.18
C VAL A 105 4.25 -2.45 8.43
N PRO A 106 3.76 -1.21 8.52
CA PRO A 106 2.34 -0.94 8.74
C PRO A 106 1.48 -1.38 7.56
N LEU A 107 0.19 -1.64 7.82
CA LEU A 107 -0.78 -2.14 6.83
C LEU A 107 -0.82 -1.23 5.59
N ILE A 108 -1.09 0.05 5.77
CA ILE A 108 -1.26 1.00 4.68
C ILE A 108 -0.52 2.33 4.91
N TYR A 109 -0.73 3.00 6.03
CA TYR A 109 -0.16 4.33 6.29
C TYR A 109 1.25 4.23 6.82
N PRO A 110 2.25 4.78 6.10
CA PRO A 110 3.64 4.78 6.54
C PRO A 110 3.83 5.50 7.87
N THR A 111 4.61 4.89 8.75
CA THR A 111 5.08 5.52 9.97
C THR A 111 6.48 6.13 9.77
N PRO A 112 6.92 7.07 10.62
CA PRO A 112 8.29 7.59 10.54
C PRO A 112 9.35 6.49 10.55
N ALA A 113 9.13 5.44 11.35
CA ALA A 113 10.04 4.29 11.44
C ALA A 113 10.07 3.48 10.13
N SER A 114 8.91 3.21 9.51
CA SER A 114 8.85 2.46 8.25
C SER A 114 9.41 3.27 7.08
N ILE A 115 9.20 4.58 7.06
CA ILE A 115 9.81 5.48 6.09
C ILE A 115 11.33 5.45 6.22
N ALA A 116 11.86 5.63 7.44
CA ALA A 116 13.31 5.56 7.69
C ALA A 116 13.91 4.20 7.28
N ARG A 117 13.16 3.11 7.45
CA ARG A 117 13.54 1.77 7.00
C ARG A 117 13.62 1.67 5.48
N ALA A 118 12.67 2.25 4.76
CA ALA A 118 12.66 2.28 3.30
C ALA A 118 13.89 3.02 2.74
N PHE A 119 14.23 4.18 3.32
CA PHE A 119 15.41 4.96 2.89
C PHE A 119 16.75 4.29 3.24
N ARG A 120 16.85 3.58 4.36
CA ARG A 120 18.08 2.84 4.71
C ARG A 120 18.35 1.68 3.76
N GLY A 121 17.32 1.01 3.28
CA GLY A 121 17.46 -0.07 2.32
C GLY A 121 17.85 0.41 0.91
N ALA A 122 17.46 1.61 0.51
CA ALA A 122 17.83 2.19 -0.78
C ALA A 122 19.32 2.56 -0.92
N LYS A 123 20.07 2.57 0.20
CA LYS A 123 21.53 2.81 0.20
C LYS A 123 22.37 1.52 0.16
N ALA A 124 21.72 0.36 0.27
CA ALA A 124 22.37 -0.95 0.32
C ALA A 124 22.21 -1.76 -0.99
N ASP A 125 21.39 -1.28 -1.90
CA ASP A 125 21.15 -1.82 -3.24
C ASP A 125 21.84 -0.94 -4.29
#